data_525cf689eb917cae308c07e7fde8450e
#
_entry.id   525cf689eb917cae308c07e7fde8450e
#
_cell.length_a   1.000
_cell.length_b   1.000
_cell.length_c   1.000
_cell.angle_alpha   90.00
_cell.angle_beta   90.00
_cell.angle_gamma   90.00
#
_symmetry.space_group_name_H-M   'P 1'
#
loop_
_entity.id
_entity.type
_entity.pdbx_description
1 polymer ?
#
loop_
_entity_poly.entity_id
_entity_poly.type
_entity_poly.pdbx_seq_one_letter_code
_entity_poly.pdbx_strand_id
1 'polypeptide(L)'
;EHLLSFCNFPSAPFVIFAVGEGMFGSRDVGILLYCTVLFSGLLYGMLFRPKGRKPDNIKVSKAVLSNENALSLFSSSVTSAAASVISVCAFVTFFTCIVGTISSLFGAGTSSPLRALMFSFFELTSGCAACTLIDQPRLALILAAAASGWSGLSVFLQIYSLTRTEGEKLSLVPYIKSKIFCSLICASVTAIITYLIPSFTKNINVAEDAFSSVISYPQTFTVAVNIIFAFALIKLLDRKRKI
;
A
#
# COMPACT_ATOMS: atom_id res chain seq x y z
N GLU A 1 13.64 -11.00 5.82
CA GLU A 1 13.69 -9.84 4.91
C GLU A 1 13.28 -10.21 3.48
N HIS A 2 13.83 -11.27 2.89
CA HIS A 2 13.56 -11.65 1.50
C HIS A 2 12.07 -11.99 1.27
N LEU A 3 11.44 -12.80 2.14
CA LEU A 3 10.01 -13.11 2.05
C LEU A 3 9.15 -11.85 2.11
N LEU A 4 9.47 -10.92 3.01
CA LEU A 4 8.74 -9.67 3.15
C LEU A 4 8.81 -8.82 1.87
N SER A 5 9.93 -8.90 1.15
CA SER A 5 10.13 -8.14 -0.09
C SER A 5 9.19 -8.52 -1.21
N PHE A 6 8.72 -9.78 -1.29
CA PHE A 6 7.88 -10.24 -2.39
C PHE A 6 6.51 -10.81 -1.98
N CYS A 7 6.23 -10.98 -0.68
CA CYS A 7 4.94 -11.45 -0.19
C CYS A 7 4.01 -10.35 0.32
N ASN A 8 4.52 -9.12 0.51
CA ASN A 8 3.72 -8.03 1.05
C ASN A 8 3.09 -7.22 -0.07
N PHE A 9 1.86 -7.56 -0.41
CA PHE A 9 1.04 -6.87 -1.41
C PHE A 9 -0.33 -6.48 -0.85
N PRO A 10 -1.03 -5.53 -1.52
CA PRO A 10 -2.40 -5.23 -1.19
C PRO A 10 -3.27 -6.49 -1.26
N SER A 11 -4.25 -6.59 -0.37
CA SER A 11 -5.14 -7.76 -0.30
C SER A 11 -6.03 -7.87 -1.55
N ALA A 12 -6.41 -9.11 -1.92
CA ALA A 12 -7.31 -9.36 -3.03
C ALA A 12 -8.64 -8.61 -2.91
N PRO A 13 -9.33 -8.59 -1.75
CA PRO A 13 -10.55 -7.81 -1.57
C PRO A 13 -10.35 -6.33 -1.85
N PHE A 14 -9.23 -5.74 -1.41
CA PHE A 14 -8.95 -4.33 -1.66
C PHE A 14 -8.75 -4.05 -3.15
N VAL A 15 -7.89 -4.81 -3.84
CA VAL A 15 -7.59 -4.53 -5.26
C VAL A 15 -8.78 -4.87 -6.16
N ILE A 16 -9.49 -5.98 -5.90
CA ILE A 16 -10.59 -6.43 -6.77
C ILE A 16 -11.84 -5.59 -6.53
N PHE A 17 -12.26 -5.41 -5.27
CA PHE A 17 -13.53 -4.76 -4.98
C PHE A 17 -13.39 -3.26 -4.76
N ALA A 18 -12.44 -2.79 -3.94
CA ALA A 18 -12.32 -1.36 -3.70
C ALA A 18 -11.75 -0.61 -4.92
N VAL A 19 -10.64 -1.09 -5.50
CA VAL A 19 -10.03 -0.43 -6.65
C VAL A 19 -10.76 -0.78 -7.94
N GLY A 20 -10.89 -2.07 -8.28
CA GLY A 20 -11.47 -2.50 -9.55
C GLY A 20 -12.95 -2.14 -9.67
N GLU A 21 -13.77 -2.63 -8.78
CA GLU A 21 -15.22 -2.43 -8.84
C GLU A 21 -15.63 -1.04 -8.34
N GLY A 22 -15.08 -0.61 -7.19
CA GLY A 22 -15.46 0.65 -6.56
C GLY A 22 -14.92 1.90 -7.25
N MET A 23 -13.67 1.88 -7.78
CA MET A 23 -13.06 3.06 -8.40
C MET A 23 -13.14 3.03 -9.93
N PHE A 24 -12.84 1.88 -10.55
CA PHE A 24 -12.84 1.72 -12.01
C PHE A 24 -14.16 1.17 -12.57
N GLY A 25 -15.15 0.85 -11.71
CA GLY A 25 -16.44 0.32 -12.12
C GLY A 25 -16.38 -1.05 -12.79
N SER A 26 -15.29 -1.80 -12.65
CA SER A 26 -15.08 -3.08 -13.31
C SER A 26 -14.32 -4.07 -12.46
N ARG A 27 -14.99 -5.16 -12.10
CA ARG A 27 -14.39 -6.27 -11.36
C ARG A 27 -13.25 -6.94 -12.15
N ASP A 28 -13.39 -7.04 -13.48
CA ASP A 28 -12.38 -7.64 -14.33
C ASP A 28 -11.08 -6.84 -14.32
N VAL A 29 -11.18 -5.52 -14.26
CA VAL A 29 -10.04 -4.62 -14.05
C VAL A 29 -9.36 -4.91 -12.71
N GLY A 30 -10.14 -5.08 -11.65
CA GLY A 30 -9.60 -5.43 -10.33
C GLY A 30 -8.86 -6.77 -10.33
N ILE A 31 -9.41 -7.79 -11.00
CA ILE A 31 -8.77 -9.08 -11.17
C ILE A 31 -7.48 -8.95 -11.98
N LEU A 32 -7.48 -8.19 -13.06
CA LEU A 32 -6.29 -7.91 -13.85
C LEU A 32 -5.19 -7.28 -12.98
N LEU A 33 -5.51 -6.20 -12.26
CA LEU A 33 -4.57 -5.51 -11.38
C LEU A 33 -4.01 -6.44 -10.30
N TYR A 34 -4.84 -7.26 -9.68
CA TYR A 34 -4.40 -8.21 -8.68
C TYR A 34 -3.49 -9.31 -9.23
N CYS A 35 -3.83 -9.87 -10.39
CA CYS A 35 -3.00 -10.86 -11.08
C CYS A 35 -1.63 -10.28 -11.47
N THR A 36 -1.56 -9.02 -11.93
CA THR A 36 -0.28 -8.38 -12.26
C THR A 36 0.60 -8.16 -11.03
N VAL A 37 -0.01 -7.81 -9.89
CA VAL A 37 0.70 -7.68 -8.61
C VAL A 37 1.26 -9.01 -8.14
N LEU A 38 0.47 -10.07 -8.15
CA LEU A 38 0.94 -11.41 -7.78
C LEU A 38 2.06 -11.89 -8.71
N PHE A 39 1.88 -11.72 -10.02
CA PHE A 39 2.88 -12.09 -11.01
C PHE A 39 4.21 -11.36 -10.77
N SER A 40 4.16 -10.04 -10.53
CA SER A 40 5.36 -9.24 -10.28
C SER A 40 6.13 -9.71 -9.04
N GLY A 41 5.41 -10.07 -7.98
CA GLY A 41 6.01 -10.59 -6.75
C GLY A 41 6.64 -11.95 -6.94
N LEU A 42 5.94 -12.87 -7.60
CA LEU A 42 6.50 -14.19 -7.92
C LEU A 42 7.75 -14.06 -8.78
N LEU A 43 7.71 -13.19 -9.79
CA LEU A 43 8.85 -12.94 -10.66
C LEU A 43 10.04 -12.38 -9.88
N TYR A 44 9.82 -11.40 -8.99
CA TYR A 44 10.86 -10.88 -8.11
C TYR A 44 11.45 -11.97 -7.22
N GLY A 45 10.60 -12.76 -6.55
CA GLY A 45 11.04 -13.85 -5.68
C GLY A 45 11.87 -14.91 -6.38
N MET A 46 11.55 -15.21 -7.67
CA MET A 46 12.31 -16.15 -8.49
C MET A 46 13.65 -15.57 -8.95
N LEU A 47 13.68 -14.33 -9.42
CA LEU A 47 14.87 -13.69 -9.98
C LEU A 47 15.92 -13.33 -8.91
N PHE A 48 15.45 -12.87 -7.74
CA PHE A 48 16.36 -12.41 -6.67
C PHE A 48 16.46 -13.39 -5.50
N ARG A 49 16.27 -14.69 -5.78
CA ARG A 49 16.45 -15.74 -4.80
C ARG A 49 17.89 -15.73 -4.25
N PRO A 50 18.09 -15.63 -2.92
CA PRO A 50 19.42 -15.68 -2.32
C PRO A 50 20.07 -17.04 -2.60
N LYS A 51 21.20 -17.03 -3.32
CA LYS A 51 21.97 -18.24 -3.62
C LYS A 51 22.77 -18.64 -2.38
N GLY A 52 22.63 -19.87 -1.93
CA GLY A 52 23.61 -20.51 -1.04
C GLY A 52 23.47 -20.24 0.46
N ARG A 53 22.40 -19.63 0.97
CA ARG A 53 22.15 -19.62 2.40
C ARG A 53 21.63 -21.00 2.80
N LYS A 54 22.48 -21.81 3.47
CA LYS A 54 22.01 -22.98 4.21
C LYS A 54 20.90 -22.48 5.15
N PRO A 55 19.77 -23.20 5.26
CA PRO A 55 18.77 -22.85 6.26
C PRO A 55 19.50 -22.83 7.61
N ASP A 56 19.63 -21.64 8.21
CA ASP A 56 19.99 -21.59 9.62
C ASP A 56 19.01 -22.51 10.31
N ASN A 57 19.50 -23.44 11.13
CA ASN A 57 18.67 -24.28 11.96
C ASN A 57 17.84 -23.33 12.83
N ILE A 58 16.68 -22.95 12.32
CA ILE A 58 15.68 -22.20 13.08
C ILE A 58 15.32 -23.19 14.19
N LYS A 59 15.96 -23.02 15.33
CA LYS A 59 15.50 -23.63 16.56
C LYS A 59 14.14 -23.00 16.81
N VAL A 60 13.11 -23.60 16.23
CA VAL A 60 11.72 -23.30 16.63
C VAL A 60 11.74 -23.56 18.14
N SER A 61 11.74 -22.47 18.89
CA SER A 61 11.70 -22.55 20.34
C SER A 61 10.40 -23.25 20.69
N LYS A 62 10.48 -24.54 21.02
CA LYS A 62 9.35 -25.30 21.55
C LYS A 62 8.79 -24.69 22.85
N ALA A 63 9.46 -23.68 23.39
CA ALA A 63 9.07 -22.99 24.61
C ALA A 63 7.74 -22.21 24.53
N VAL A 64 7.25 -21.91 23.33
CA VAL A 64 5.99 -21.15 23.17
C VAL A 64 4.75 -22.04 23.27
N LEU A 65 4.90 -23.37 23.20
CA LEU A 65 3.77 -24.31 23.28
C LEU A 65 3.57 -24.93 24.67
N SER A 66 4.35 -24.52 25.66
CA SER A 66 4.23 -25.06 27.02
C SER A 66 3.26 -24.23 27.85
N ASN A 67 2.09 -24.77 28.10
CA ASN A 67 1.13 -24.39 29.14
C ASN A 67 0.28 -23.13 28.99
N GLU A 68 0.23 -22.44 27.85
CA GLU A 68 -0.80 -21.43 27.69
C GLU A 68 -2.14 -22.06 27.30
N ASN A 69 -3.20 -21.70 28.02
CA ASN A 69 -4.56 -22.17 27.70
C ASN A 69 -4.93 -21.64 26.29
N ALA A 70 -5.57 -22.49 25.47
CA ALA A 70 -6.03 -22.13 24.13
C ALA A 70 -6.84 -20.82 24.12
N LEU A 71 -7.55 -20.51 25.20
CA LEU A 71 -8.32 -19.27 25.36
C LEU A 71 -7.42 -18.05 25.53
N SER A 72 -6.30 -18.16 26.25
CA SER A 72 -5.34 -17.04 26.39
C SER A 72 -4.61 -16.75 25.08
N LEU A 73 -4.24 -17.80 24.33
CA LEU A 73 -3.66 -17.67 23.00
C LEU A 73 -4.65 -17.01 22.01
N PHE A 74 -5.90 -17.40 22.03
CA PHE A 74 -6.93 -16.81 21.21
C PHE A 74 -7.13 -15.33 21.55
N SER A 75 -7.27 -15.00 22.84
CA SER A 75 -7.44 -13.62 23.29
C SER A 75 -6.25 -12.73 22.91
N SER A 76 -5.01 -13.19 23.10
CA SER A 76 -3.81 -12.46 22.73
C SER A 76 -3.70 -12.24 21.21
N SER A 77 -4.10 -13.26 20.43
CA SER A 77 -4.12 -13.16 18.97
C SER A 77 -5.14 -12.12 18.48
N VAL A 78 -6.33 -12.08 19.08
CA VAL A 78 -7.36 -11.08 18.74
C VAL A 78 -6.91 -9.67 19.09
N THR A 79 -6.32 -9.46 20.27
CA THR A 79 -5.82 -8.13 20.68
C THR A 79 -4.65 -7.66 19.82
N SER A 80 -3.74 -8.57 19.46
CA SER A 80 -2.63 -8.26 18.53
C SER A 80 -3.12 -7.90 17.13
N ALA A 81 -4.11 -8.65 16.61
CA ALA A 81 -4.73 -8.35 15.34
C ALA A 81 -5.43 -6.97 15.36
N ALA A 82 -6.19 -6.67 16.41
CA ALA A 82 -6.85 -5.37 16.57
C ALA A 82 -5.84 -4.20 16.62
N ALA A 83 -4.75 -4.35 17.37
CA ALA A 83 -3.68 -3.34 17.41
C ALA A 83 -3.04 -3.12 16.03
N SER A 84 -2.83 -4.20 15.27
CA SER A 84 -2.29 -4.11 13.91
C SER A 84 -3.25 -3.38 12.96
N VAL A 85 -4.55 -3.67 13.02
CA VAL A 85 -5.58 -2.98 12.21
C VAL A 85 -5.65 -1.49 12.56
N ILE A 86 -5.63 -1.13 13.84
CA ILE A 86 -5.63 0.28 14.29
C ILE A 86 -4.39 1.00 13.75
N SER A 87 -3.22 0.36 13.80
CA SER A 87 -1.98 0.92 13.26
C SER A 87 -2.10 1.18 11.75
N VAL A 88 -2.61 0.23 10.98
CA VAL A 88 -2.85 0.40 9.53
C VAL A 88 -3.79 1.58 9.27
N CYS A 89 -4.94 1.64 9.96
CA CYS A 89 -5.90 2.73 9.82
C CYS A 89 -5.25 4.10 10.14
N ALA A 90 -4.43 4.17 11.17
CA ALA A 90 -3.75 5.41 11.55
C ALA A 90 -2.79 5.89 10.46
N PHE A 91 -1.96 5.00 9.88
CA PHE A 91 -1.05 5.36 8.80
C PHE A 91 -1.80 5.77 7.53
N VAL A 92 -2.82 5.00 7.12
CA VAL A 92 -3.63 5.34 5.94
C VAL A 92 -4.29 6.71 6.13
N THR A 93 -4.97 6.94 7.25
CA THR A 93 -5.62 8.23 7.55
C THR A 93 -4.63 9.38 7.51
N PHE A 94 -3.47 9.22 8.16
CA PHE A 94 -2.43 10.24 8.17
C PHE A 94 -1.95 10.60 6.76
N PHE A 95 -1.61 9.60 5.94
CA PHE A 95 -1.13 9.86 4.59
C PHE A 95 -2.23 10.38 3.66
N THR A 96 -3.47 9.95 3.83
CA THR A 96 -4.61 10.52 3.11
C THR A 96 -4.82 11.99 3.46
N CYS A 97 -4.64 12.38 4.73
CA CYS A 97 -4.66 13.80 5.13
C CYS A 97 -3.52 14.61 4.47
N ILE A 98 -2.31 14.06 4.38
CA ILE A 98 -1.20 14.70 3.65
C ILE A 98 -1.58 14.90 2.18
N VAL A 99 -2.06 13.85 1.53
CA VAL A 99 -2.51 13.90 0.13
C VAL A 99 -3.63 14.94 -0.05
N GLY A 100 -4.61 14.97 0.86
CA GLY A 100 -5.69 15.97 0.87
C GLY A 100 -5.16 17.41 0.98
N THR A 101 -4.18 17.65 1.85
CA THR A 101 -3.51 18.96 1.99
C THR A 101 -2.77 19.35 0.71
N ILE A 102 -2.00 18.43 0.14
CA ILE A 102 -1.30 18.65 -1.14
C ILE A 102 -2.33 18.94 -2.25
N SER A 103 -3.42 18.17 -2.30
CA SER A 103 -4.49 18.37 -3.29
C SER A 103 -5.11 19.77 -3.22
N SER A 104 -5.32 20.31 -2.02
CA SER A 104 -5.89 21.65 -1.83
C SER A 104 -4.92 22.76 -2.30
N LEU A 105 -3.62 22.55 -2.19
CA LEU A 105 -2.59 23.52 -2.63
C LEU A 105 -2.46 23.58 -4.17
N PHE A 106 -2.65 22.45 -4.86
CA PHE A 106 -2.47 22.35 -6.31
C PHE A 106 -3.78 22.50 -7.10
N GLY A 107 -4.92 22.73 -6.43
CA GLY A 107 -6.23 22.86 -7.07
C GLY A 107 -6.90 21.50 -7.37
N ALA A 108 -8.17 21.37 -7.05
CA ALA A 108 -8.90 20.09 -7.05
C ALA A 108 -9.20 19.52 -8.46
N GLY A 109 -9.03 20.30 -9.54
CA GLY A 109 -9.58 19.97 -10.85
C GLY A 109 -8.62 19.46 -11.92
N THR A 110 -7.33 19.28 -11.63
CA THR A 110 -6.37 18.95 -12.69
C THR A 110 -6.19 17.43 -12.80
N SER A 111 -6.76 16.82 -13.83
CA SER A 111 -6.47 15.45 -14.24
C SER A 111 -5.03 15.37 -14.75
N SER A 112 -4.08 15.12 -13.88
CA SER A 112 -2.67 15.02 -14.24
C SER A 112 -2.09 13.66 -13.84
N PRO A 113 -1.47 12.92 -14.77
CA PRO A 113 -0.74 11.70 -14.45
C PRO A 113 0.33 11.91 -13.36
N LEU A 114 0.96 13.08 -13.33
CA LEU A 114 1.95 13.44 -12.31
C LEU A 114 1.32 13.51 -10.92
N ARG A 115 0.10 14.06 -10.82
CA ARG A 115 -0.66 14.08 -9.56
C ARG A 115 -0.98 12.67 -9.06
N ALA A 116 -1.44 11.80 -9.96
CA ALA A 116 -1.71 10.41 -9.62
C ALA A 116 -0.45 9.69 -9.13
N LEU A 117 0.71 9.91 -9.76
CA LEU A 117 2.00 9.37 -9.31
C LEU A 117 2.42 9.93 -7.94
N MET A 118 2.28 11.23 -7.71
CA MET A 118 2.58 11.83 -6.41
C MET A 118 1.71 11.24 -5.30
N PHE A 119 0.41 11.11 -5.53
CA PHE A 119 -0.50 10.55 -4.52
C PHE A 119 -0.22 9.07 -4.28
N SER A 120 0.05 8.30 -5.34
CA SER A 120 0.46 6.90 -5.25
C SER A 120 1.76 6.71 -4.47
N PHE A 121 2.68 7.68 -4.56
CA PHE A 121 3.91 7.64 -3.78
C PHE A 121 3.65 7.66 -2.28
N PHE A 122 2.71 8.48 -1.83
CA PHE A 122 2.37 8.59 -0.42
C PHE A 122 1.42 7.49 0.06
N GLU A 123 0.31 7.28 -0.66
CA GLU A 123 -0.74 6.38 -0.23
C GLU A 123 -1.45 5.74 -1.43
N LEU A 124 -1.59 4.42 -1.37
CA LEU A 124 -2.10 3.59 -2.45
C LEU A 124 -3.55 3.94 -2.84
N THR A 125 -4.44 4.07 -1.87
CA THR A 125 -5.87 4.30 -2.12
C THR A 125 -6.09 5.64 -2.80
N SER A 126 -5.48 6.69 -2.27
CA SER A 126 -5.51 8.04 -2.84
C SER A 126 -4.87 8.09 -4.23
N GLY A 127 -3.80 7.32 -4.44
CA GLY A 127 -3.16 7.19 -5.74
C GLY A 127 -4.05 6.51 -6.77
N CYS A 128 -4.67 5.38 -6.43
CA CYS A 128 -5.61 4.69 -7.32
C CYS A 128 -6.84 5.56 -7.63
N ALA A 129 -7.37 6.27 -6.63
CA ALA A 129 -8.48 7.21 -6.83
C ALA A 129 -8.08 8.38 -7.75
N ALA A 130 -6.84 8.89 -7.65
CA ALA A 130 -6.36 9.93 -8.57
C ALA A 130 -6.15 9.41 -10.01
N CYS A 131 -5.84 8.12 -10.17
CA CYS A 131 -5.73 7.51 -11.51
C CYS A 131 -7.07 7.51 -12.25
N THR A 132 -8.21 7.44 -11.54
CA THR A 132 -9.53 7.45 -12.19
C THR A 132 -9.87 8.80 -12.84
N LEU A 133 -9.20 9.88 -12.45
CA LEU A 133 -9.38 11.21 -13.05
C LEU A 133 -8.63 11.39 -14.37
N ILE A 134 -7.87 10.39 -14.81
CA ILE A 134 -7.08 10.46 -16.05
C ILE A 134 -7.97 10.12 -17.24
N ASP A 135 -8.09 11.03 -18.21
CA ASP A 135 -8.96 10.89 -19.38
C ASP A 135 -8.63 9.67 -20.26
N GLN A 136 -7.38 9.23 -20.23
CA GLN A 136 -6.92 8.06 -20.99
C GLN A 136 -7.04 6.78 -20.16
N PRO A 137 -8.05 5.91 -20.39
CA PRO A 137 -8.31 4.74 -19.57
C PRO A 137 -7.12 3.77 -19.47
N ARG A 138 -6.35 3.64 -20.57
CA ARG A 138 -5.16 2.78 -20.59
C ARG A 138 -4.09 3.33 -19.65
N LEU A 139 -3.81 4.62 -19.69
CA LEU A 139 -2.83 5.26 -18.81
C LEU A 139 -3.26 5.19 -17.35
N ALA A 140 -4.55 5.41 -17.08
CA ALA A 140 -5.14 5.27 -15.76
C ALA A 140 -4.87 3.86 -15.16
N LEU A 141 -5.12 2.80 -15.94
CA LEU A 141 -4.87 1.42 -15.50
C LEU A 141 -3.38 1.11 -15.30
N ILE A 142 -2.51 1.61 -16.18
CA ILE A 142 -1.06 1.41 -16.06
C ILE A 142 -0.55 2.05 -14.77
N LEU A 143 -0.99 3.28 -14.47
CA LEU A 143 -0.59 3.98 -13.25
C LEU A 143 -1.19 3.36 -11.99
N ALA A 144 -2.43 2.89 -12.03
CA ALA A 144 -3.03 2.15 -10.91
C ALA A 144 -2.32 0.81 -10.64
N ALA A 145 -1.88 0.12 -11.69
CA ALA A 145 -1.05 -1.08 -11.56
C ALA A 145 0.31 -0.77 -10.95
N ALA A 146 0.96 0.31 -11.42
CA ALA A 146 2.22 0.80 -10.85
C ALA A 146 2.07 1.14 -9.36
N ALA A 147 1.01 1.86 -9.00
CA ALA A 147 0.66 2.20 -7.62
C ALA A 147 0.47 0.95 -6.75
N SER A 148 -0.25 -0.06 -7.26
CA SER A 148 -0.49 -1.32 -6.57
C SER A 148 0.81 -2.12 -6.33
N GLY A 149 1.74 -2.10 -7.28
CA GLY A 149 3.06 -2.70 -7.13
C GLY A 149 3.96 -1.94 -6.15
N TRP A 150 3.87 -0.61 -6.10
CA TRP A 150 4.61 0.25 -5.17
C TRP A 150 4.06 0.18 -3.75
N SER A 151 2.76 0.12 -3.58
CA SER A 151 2.01 0.02 -2.31
C SER A 151 1.96 1.31 -1.45
N GLY A 152 2.72 2.34 -1.77
CA GLY A 152 2.72 3.63 -1.04
C GLY A 152 3.68 3.71 0.16
N LEU A 153 4.11 4.92 0.50
CA LEU A 153 4.97 5.20 1.64
C LEU A 153 4.29 4.85 2.98
N SER A 154 2.96 4.94 3.05
CA SER A 154 2.18 4.55 4.22
C SER A 154 2.46 3.10 4.64
N VAL A 155 2.49 2.17 3.67
CA VAL A 155 2.76 0.74 3.92
C VAL A 155 4.21 0.51 4.35
N PHE A 156 5.17 1.28 3.83
CA PHE A 156 6.58 1.20 4.27
C PHE A 156 6.71 1.53 5.76
N LEU A 157 6.05 2.59 6.21
CA LEU A 157 6.10 2.99 7.62
C LEU A 157 5.32 2.03 8.53
N GLN A 158 4.23 1.43 8.03
CA GLN A 158 3.53 0.36 8.74
C GLN A 158 4.45 -0.83 9.01
N ILE A 159 5.14 -1.33 7.98
CA ILE A 159 6.08 -2.45 8.11
C ILE A 159 7.22 -2.09 9.04
N TYR A 160 7.79 -0.90 8.89
CA TYR A 160 8.87 -0.43 9.76
C TYR A 160 8.43 -0.36 11.23
N SER A 161 7.21 0.10 11.50
CA SER A 161 6.65 0.16 12.83
C SER A 161 6.47 -1.23 13.44
N LEU A 162 5.88 -2.16 12.69
CA LEU A 162 5.62 -3.53 13.15
C LEU A 162 6.93 -4.28 13.43
N THR A 163 7.90 -4.22 12.52
CA THR A 163 9.17 -4.94 12.68
C THR A 163 10.01 -4.39 13.83
N ARG A 164 9.91 -3.10 14.13
CA ARG A 164 10.60 -2.49 15.26
C ARG A 164 10.01 -2.87 16.60
N THR A 165 8.71 -3.07 16.67
CA THR A 165 8.00 -3.52 17.88
C THR A 165 8.43 -4.94 18.26
N GLU A 166 8.72 -5.78 17.28
CA GLU A 166 9.23 -7.15 17.45
C GLU A 166 10.74 -7.21 17.77
N GLY A 167 11.43 -6.06 17.87
CA GLY A 167 12.87 -6.00 18.16
C GLY A 167 13.77 -6.32 16.96
N GLU A 168 13.21 -6.57 15.79
CA GLU A 168 13.95 -6.93 14.58
C GLU A 168 14.54 -5.69 13.89
N LYS A 169 15.84 -5.76 13.53
CA LYS A 169 16.50 -4.74 12.72
C LYS A 169 16.32 -5.04 11.24
N LEU A 170 15.19 -4.66 10.68
CA LEU A 170 14.92 -4.83 9.25
C LEU A 170 15.63 -3.76 8.41
N SER A 171 16.38 -4.18 7.39
CA SER A 171 16.86 -3.26 6.36
C SER A 171 15.74 -2.99 5.35
N LEU A 172 15.32 -1.72 5.24
CA LEU A 172 14.28 -1.32 4.28
C LEU A 172 14.78 -1.26 2.83
N VAL A 173 16.10 -1.24 2.60
CA VAL A 173 16.68 -1.09 1.26
C VAL A 173 16.29 -2.22 0.29
N PRO A 174 16.38 -3.52 0.67
CA PRO A 174 15.93 -4.61 -0.20
C PRO A 174 14.41 -4.52 -0.48
N TYR A 175 13.63 -4.11 0.52
CA TYR A 175 12.20 -3.94 0.39
C TYR A 175 11.85 -2.83 -0.61
N ILE A 176 12.47 -1.65 -0.51
CA ILE A 176 12.28 -0.54 -1.45
C ILE A 176 12.63 -0.96 -2.88
N LYS A 177 13.76 -1.63 -3.07
CA LYS A 177 14.18 -2.13 -4.39
C LYS A 177 13.15 -3.10 -4.98
N SER A 178 12.61 -4.00 -4.16
CA SER A 178 11.58 -4.94 -4.62
C SER A 178 10.30 -4.22 -5.05
N LYS A 179 9.87 -3.20 -4.31
CA LYS A 179 8.66 -2.45 -4.62
C LYS A 179 8.80 -1.62 -5.90
N ILE A 180 9.96 -1.01 -6.13
CA ILE A 180 10.25 -0.32 -7.41
C ILE A 180 10.18 -1.33 -8.57
N PHE A 181 10.82 -2.49 -8.42
CA PHE A 181 10.78 -3.54 -9.44
C PHE A 181 9.34 -4.01 -9.70
N CYS A 182 8.59 -4.33 -8.65
CA CYS A 182 7.19 -4.77 -8.78
C CYS A 182 6.31 -3.69 -9.43
N SER A 183 6.49 -2.42 -9.08
CA SER A 183 5.79 -1.30 -9.70
C SER A 183 6.02 -1.23 -11.21
N LEU A 184 7.28 -1.34 -11.64
CA LEU A 184 7.64 -1.33 -13.07
C LEU A 184 7.09 -2.53 -13.83
N ILE A 185 7.15 -3.73 -13.23
CA ILE A 185 6.60 -4.94 -13.86
C ILE A 185 5.08 -4.86 -13.95
N CYS A 186 4.38 -4.42 -12.90
CA CYS A 186 2.94 -4.23 -12.92
C CYS A 186 2.52 -3.26 -14.04
N ALA A 187 3.20 -2.11 -14.14
CA ALA A 187 2.95 -1.14 -15.20
C ALA A 187 3.16 -1.75 -16.59
N SER A 188 4.29 -2.43 -16.80
CA SER A 188 4.64 -3.03 -18.10
C SER A 188 3.69 -4.14 -18.52
N VAL A 189 3.36 -5.05 -17.61
CA VAL A 189 2.43 -6.15 -17.88
C VAL A 189 1.03 -5.62 -18.17
N THR A 190 0.55 -4.64 -17.38
CA THR A 190 -0.75 -4.01 -17.61
C THR A 190 -0.77 -3.26 -18.94
N ALA A 191 0.32 -2.57 -19.32
CA ALA A 191 0.44 -1.91 -20.62
C ALA A 191 0.32 -2.91 -21.77
N ILE A 192 1.01 -4.05 -21.71
CA ILE A 192 0.96 -5.11 -22.71
C ILE A 192 -0.45 -5.70 -22.78
N ILE A 193 -1.06 -6.06 -21.66
CA ILE A 193 -2.38 -6.70 -21.63
C ILE A 193 -3.44 -5.73 -22.16
N THR A 194 -3.44 -4.47 -21.76
CA THR A 194 -4.42 -3.48 -22.25
C THR A 194 -4.20 -3.09 -23.70
N TYR A 195 -3.00 -3.30 -24.25
CA TYR A 195 -2.75 -3.18 -25.69
C TYR A 195 -3.30 -4.37 -26.46
N LEU A 196 -3.07 -5.60 -25.98
CA LEU A 196 -3.52 -6.84 -26.65
C LEU A 196 -5.03 -7.07 -26.49
N ILE A 197 -5.61 -6.65 -25.35
CA ILE A 197 -7.02 -6.89 -25.02
C ILE A 197 -7.67 -5.54 -24.66
N PRO A 198 -8.11 -4.76 -25.68
CA PRO A 198 -8.70 -3.44 -25.47
C PRO A 198 -10.02 -3.45 -24.68
N SER A 199 -10.64 -4.61 -24.48
CA SER A 199 -11.89 -4.73 -23.71
C SER A 199 -11.72 -4.26 -22.26
N PHE A 200 -10.54 -4.42 -21.65
CA PHE A 200 -10.27 -3.92 -20.31
C PHE A 200 -10.36 -2.38 -20.20
N THR A 201 -10.13 -1.66 -21.29
CA THR A 201 -10.19 -0.19 -21.30
C THR A 201 -11.55 0.36 -21.74
N LYS A 202 -12.39 -0.47 -22.40
CA LYS A 202 -13.72 -0.04 -22.88
C LYS A 202 -14.79 -0.10 -21.79
N ASN A 203 -14.63 -0.98 -20.82
CA ASN A 203 -15.63 -1.26 -19.77
C ASN A 203 -15.33 -0.49 -18.46
N ILE A 204 -14.50 0.54 -18.53
CA ILE A 204 -14.22 1.38 -17.37
C ILE A 204 -15.35 2.40 -17.25
N ASN A 205 -16.19 2.23 -16.23
CA ASN A 205 -17.13 3.22 -15.78
C ASN A 205 -16.57 3.86 -14.51
N VAL A 206 -15.78 4.90 -14.67
CA VAL A 206 -15.21 5.62 -13.53
C VAL A 206 -16.34 6.12 -12.65
N ALA A 207 -16.34 5.75 -11.39
CA ALA A 207 -17.25 6.33 -10.41
C ALA A 207 -16.88 7.82 -10.26
N GLU A 208 -17.78 8.70 -10.69
CA GLU A 208 -17.56 10.17 -10.66
C GLU A 208 -17.13 10.66 -9.27
N ASP A 209 -17.58 9.96 -8.23
CA ASP A 209 -17.31 10.29 -6.83
C ASP A 209 -16.14 9.51 -6.22
N ALA A 210 -15.44 8.62 -6.97
CA ALA A 210 -14.38 7.78 -6.40
C ALA A 210 -13.25 8.60 -5.78
N PHE A 211 -12.83 9.67 -6.44
CA PHE A 211 -11.80 10.56 -5.93
C PHE A 211 -12.29 11.41 -4.75
N SER A 212 -13.49 11.97 -4.87
CA SER A 212 -14.08 12.79 -3.82
C SER A 212 -14.37 11.99 -2.56
N SER A 213 -14.83 10.76 -2.67
CA SER A 213 -15.14 9.89 -1.53
C SER A 213 -13.88 9.48 -0.73
N VAL A 214 -12.74 9.36 -1.39
CA VAL A 214 -11.46 9.00 -0.74
C VAL A 214 -10.79 10.21 -0.07
N ILE A 215 -10.93 11.41 -0.65
CA ILE A 215 -10.19 12.61 -0.21
C ILE A 215 -11.09 13.64 0.49
N SER A 216 -12.41 13.50 0.42
CA SER A 216 -13.37 14.44 0.97
C SER A 216 -13.53 14.28 2.49
N TYR A 217 -12.45 14.49 3.23
CA TYR A 217 -12.59 14.79 4.66
C TYR A 217 -12.86 16.29 4.85
N PRO A 218 -13.66 16.69 5.85
CA PRO A 218 -13.79 18.09 6.21
C PRO A 218 -12.39 18.69 6.39
N GLN A 219 -12.12 19.83 5.75
CA GLN A 219 -10.80 20.49 5.83
C GLN A 219 -10.34 20.67 7.27
N THR A 220 -11.27 20.94 8.19
CA THR A 220 -11.02 21.03 9.62
C THR A 220 -10.46 19.76 10.23
N PHE A 221 -10.95 18.58 9.81
CA PHE A 221 -10.46 17.28 10.27
C PHE A 221 -9.04 17.02 9.75
N THR A 222 -8.80 17.30 8.47
CA THR A 222 -7.49 17.16 7.82
C THR A 222 -6.43 18.03 8.52
N VAL A 223 -6.77 19.29 8.80
CA VAL A 223 -5.89 20.22 9.53
C VAL A 223 -5.65 19.75 10.97
N ALA A 224 -6.68 19.30 11.68
CA ALA A 224 -6.55 18.81 13.05
C ALA A 224 -5.62 17.58 13.12
N VAL A 225 -5.78 16.60 12.23
CA VAL A 225 -4.92 15.41 12.17
C VAL A 225 -3.47 15.80 11.87
N ASN A 226 -3.25 16.72 10.93
CA ASN A 226 -1.90 17.19 10.59
C ASN A 226 -1.24 17.93 11.76
N ILE A 227 -1.99 18.74 12.50
CA ILE A 227 -1.50 19.44 13.71
C ILE A 227 -1.13 18.43 14.80
N ILE A 228 -1.99 17.47 15.11
CA ILE A 228 -1.74 16.43 16.12
C ILE A 228 -0.47 15.66 15.74
N PHE A 229 -0.29 15.33 14.47
CA PHE A 229 0.87 14.58 14.01
C PHE A 229 2.15 15.43 14.03
N ALA A 230 2.08 16.72 13.69
CA ALA A 230 3.21 17.65 13.82
C ALA A 230 3.65 17.75 15.28
N PHE A 231 2.71 17.87 16.23
CA PHE A 231 3.02 17.85 17.66
C PHE A 231 3.64 16.52 18.11
N ALA A 232 3.12 15.39 17.64
CA ALA A 232 3.68 14.07 17.96
C ALA A 232 5.11 13.93 17.41
N LEU A 233 5.36 14.42 16.19
CA LEU A 233 6.68 14.40 15.57
C LEU A 233 7.68 15.28 16.31
N ILE A 234 7.28 16.50 16.69
CA ILE A 234 8.10 17.43 17.50
C ILE A 234 8.47 16.78 18.83
N LYS A 235 7.50 16.16 19.52
CA LYS A 235 7.72 15.48 20.79
C LYS A 235 8.65 14.28 20.67
N LEU A 236 8.59 13.54 19.54
CA LEU A 236 9.50 12.44 19.22
C LEU A 236 10.93 12.94 18.96
N LEU A 237 11.08 14.04 18.24
CA LEU A 237 12.38 14.66 17.94
C LEU A 237 13.03 15.24 19.21
N ASP A 238 12.24 15.86 20.09
CA ASP A 238 12.71 16.39 21.38
C ASP A 238 13.18 15.27 22.33
N ARG A 239 12.50 14.11 22.29
CA ARG A 239 12.89 12.94 23.09
C ARG A 239 14.23 12.34 22.63
N LYS A 240 14.55 12.40 21.31
CA LYS A 240 15.86 11.98 20.78
C LYS A 240 16.98 12.98 21.07
N ARG A 241 16.68 14.22 21.39
CA ARG A 241 17.68 15.26 21.73
C ARG A 241 18.12 15.20 23.19
N LYS A 242 17.38 14.46 24.04
CA LYS A 242 17.64 14.29 25.46
C LYS A 242 18.32 12.96 25.84
N ILE A 243 18.66 12.13 24.84
CA ILE A 243 19.47 10.92 24.95
C ILE A 243 20.80 11.15 24.23
#